data_5c39f10157c184e49f1307d7eb5327e9
#
_entry.id   5c39f10157c184e49f1307d7eb5327e9
#
_cell.length_a   1.000
_cell.length_b   1.000
_cell.length_c   1.000
_cell.angle_alpha   90.00
_cell.angle_beta   90.00
_cell.angle_gamma   90.00
#
_symmetry.space_group_name_H-M   'P 1'
#
loop_
_entity.id
_entity.type
_entity.pdbx_description
1 polymer ?
#
loop_
_entity_poly.entity_id
_entity_poly.type
_entity_poly.pdbx_seq_one_letter_code
_entity_poly.pdbx_strand_id
1 'polypeptide(L)'
;MNFKFRRIIPALLSLVMLFAVLQLPSFAAGTKYEVEPNNTTSKADTTYDDYDNYGTISSAADIDFWRFTPSETCFANIWLGNIPSGCSYTLSLLDSSYNAVAMTKDHQYGSQKLMKCRLVGGKTYYVSIHSDSGYSADTYYRFRIKTYDLGVGRIFTSTDSDYDTSATGAIKSTLWSMGYDADNYLNNSASAVFSTIASSRIVMIHNPAGAGYMTMPASLGHTYLCANNHANIQSYSRGLSALAAGAMSNTALAIYLGDYTANTHGAYGNLVEMTLSKGASCAIGWYNELDRTFSTGWANAFFDKLNQNRSITAAIGAADTWASNTRPNDFLNMVDIYVGTSDTGAIAP
;
A
#
# COMPACT_ATOMS: atom_id res chain seq x y z
N MET A 1 49.87 48.84 1.31
CA MET A 1 50.04 47.54 1.99
C MET A 1 48.86 46.67 1.66
N ASN A 2 48.99 45.83 0.64
CA ASN A 2 47.85 45.00 0.10
C ASN A 2 47.88 43.65 0.73
N PHE A 3 46.90 43.34 1.60
CA PHE A 3 46.68 42.00 2.13
C PHE A 3 45.81 41.22 1.15
N LYS A 4 46.42 40.23 0.46
CA LYS A 4 45.72 39.22 -0.32
C LYS A 4 45.13 38.16 0.63
N PHE A 5 43.81 38.13 0.80
CA PHE A 5 43.11 37.02 1.42
C PHE A 5 43.16 35.79 0.48
N ARG A 6 43.98 34.82 0.82
CA ARG A 6 43.91 33.47 0.25
C ARG A 6 42.62 32.79 0.76
N ARG A 7 41.66 32.61 -0.12
CA ARG A 7 40.54 31.73 0.13
C ARG A 7 41.04 30.28 0.19
N ILE A 8 41.11 29.72 1.37
CA ILE A 8 41.24 28.28 1.60
C ILE A 8 39.84 27.72 1.38
N ILE A 9 39.63 27.04 0.26
CA ILE A 9 38.44 26.21 0.01
C ILE A 9 38.71 24.93 0.77
N PRO A 10 37.93 24.57 1.83
CA PRO A 10 37.98 23.24 2.34
C PRO A 10 37.30 22.35 1.29
N ALA A 11 38.07 21.45 0.70
CA ALA A 11 37.54 20.33 -0.05
C ALA A 11 36.74 19.49 0.93
N LEU A 12 35.43 19.76 1.00
CA LEU A 12 34.48 18.84 1.62
C LEU A 12 34.46 17.59 0.72
N LEU A 13 35.22 16.60 1.15
CA LEU A 13 35.09 15.25 0.66
C LEU A 13 33.66 14.81 1.01
N SER A 14 32.73 15.01 0.09
CA SER A 14 31.43 14.37 0.14
C SER A 14 31.69 12.87 -0.03
N LEU A 15 31.84 12.21 1.09
CA LEU A 15 31.69 10.77 1.20
C LEU A 15 30.23 10.48 0.87
N VAL A 16 29.93 10.38 -0.42
CA VAL A 16 28.72 9.73 -0.91
C VAL A 16 28.86 8.30 -0.43
N MET A 17 28.34 8.02 0.77
CA MET A 17 27.98 6.67 1.12
C MET A 17 26.91 6.26 0.12
N LEU A 18 27.37 5.63 -0.96
CA LEU A 18 26.58 4.77 -1.79
C LEU A 18 26.11 3.63 -0.85
N PHE A 19 25.01 3.85 -0.14
CA PHE A 19 24.19 2.76 0.32
C PHE A 19 23.62 2.12 -0.94
N ALA A 20 24.45 1.33 -1.62
CA ALA A 20 23.95 0.15 -2.24
C ALA A 20 23.17 -0.53 -1.12
N VAL A 21 21.85 -0.47 -1.20
CA VAL A 21 21.00 -1.43 -0.51
C VAL A 21 21.39 -2.76 -1.11
N LEU A 22 22.48 -3.32 -0.60
CA LEU A 22 22.71 -4.74 -0.64
C LEU A 22 21.43 -5.29 -0.05
N GLN A 23 20.55 -5.79 -0.90
CA GLN A 23 19.54 -6.74 -0.46
C GLN A 23 20.35 -7.90 0.10
N LEU A 24 20.71 -7.76 1.38
CA LEU A 24 21.25 -8.88 2.12
C LEU A 24 20.21 -9.98 1.92
N PRO A 25 20.64 -11.18 1.49
CA PRO A 25 19.72 -12.28 1.41
C PRO A 25 19.03 -12.35 2.77
N SER A 26 17.70 -12.17 2.79
CA SER A 26 16.94 -12.29 4.01
C SER A 26 17.14 -13.70 4.49
N PHE A 27 17.96 -13.88 5.53
CA PHE A 27 18.11 -15.18 6.18
C PHE A 27 16.74 -15.53 6.76
N ALA A 28 16.32 -16.77 6.57
CA ALA A 28 15.12 -17.28 7.22
C ALA A 28 15.27 -17.19 8.75
N ALA A 29 14.16 -16.95 9.45
CA ALA A 29 14.14 -16.95 10.92
C ALA A 29 14.46 -18.35 11.49
N GLY A 30 14.25 -19.41 10.70
CA GLY A 30 14.55 -20.79 11.07
C GLY A 30 14.39 -21.75 9.90
N THR A 31 14.64 -23.03 10.17
CA THR A 31 14.54 -24.11 9.19
C THR A 31 13.68 -25.24 9.75
N LYS A 32 12.82 -25.81 8.91
CA LYS A 32 12.04 -27.01 9.22
C LYS A 32 12.12 -28.00 8.08
N TYR A 33 12.09 -29.28 8.44
CA TYR A 33 11.90 -30.39 7.50
C TYR A 33 10.52 -31.00 7.77
N GLU A 34 9.91 -31.52 6.74
CA GLU A 34 8.66 -32.27 6.87
C GLU A 34 8.82 -33.51 7.74
N VAL A 35 7.71 -33.97 8.27
CA VAL A 35 7.60 -35.23 9.00
C VAL A 35 6.48 -36.05 8.38
N GLU A 36 6.85 -37.09 7.65
CA GLU A 36 5.88 -37.97 7.02
C GLU A 36 5.17 -38.91 8.01
N PRO A 37 3.90 -39.27 7.75
CA PRO A 37 3.04 -38.80 6.64
C PRO A 37 2.34 -37.49 6.96
N ASN A 38 2.41 -36.50 6.04
CA ASN A 38 1.77 -35.19 6.15
C ASN A 38 0.70 -34.94 5.04
N ASN A 39 0.25 -35.99 4.36
CA ASN A 39 -0.64 -35.97 3.18
C ASN A 39 -2.09 -35.53 3.47
N THR A 40 -2.39 -35.05 4.67
CA THR A 40 -3.72 -34.55 5.05
C THR A 40 -3.58 -33.34 5.98
N THR A 41 -4.56 -32.47 5.97
CA THR A 41 -4.58 -31.28 6.84
C THR A 41 -4.53 -31.61 8.34
N SER A 42 -5.06 -32.78 8.75
CA SER A 42 -4.99 -33.25 10.15
C SER A 42 -3.58 -33.68 10.57
N LYS A 43 -2.73 -34.00 9.60
CA LYS A 43 -1.32 -34.37 9.80
C LYS A 43 -0.34 -33.31 9.33
N ALA A 44 -0.85 -32.16 8.94
CA ALA A 44 -0.05 -31.06 8.40
C ALA A 44 1.06 -30.65 9.37
N ASP A 45 2.27 -30.52 8.87
CA ASP A 45 3.38 -29.95 9.61
C ASP A 45 3.13 -28.48 9.96
N THR A 46 3.56 -28.04 11.11
CA THR A 46 3.44 -26.64 11.51
C THR A 46 4.64 -25.84 10.99
N THR A 47 4.35 -24.77 10.27
CA THR A 47 5.36 -23.78 9.88
C THR A 47 5.12 -22.44 10.58
N TYR A 48 6.13 -21.55 10.49
CA TYR A 48 6.11 -20.23 11.09
C TYR A 48 6.52 -19.16 10.07
N ASP A 49 6.30 -17.91 10.44
CA ASP A 49 6.71 -16.78 9.59
C ASP A 49 8.23 -16.78 9.37
N ASP A 50 8.62 -16.52 8.12
CA ASP A 50 9.99 -16.43 7.62
C ASP A 50 10.86 -17.69 7.86
N TYR A 51 10.25 -18.87 8.01
CA TYR A 51 10.97 -20.14 8.07
C TYR A 51 11.20 -20.73 6.68
N ASP A 52 12.38 -21.26 6.44
CA ASP A 52 12.64 -22.14 5.30
C ASP A 52 12.14 -23.55 5.64
N ASN A 53 11.18 -24.01 4.86
CA ASN A 53 10.57 -25.33 5.01
C ASN A 53 11.01 -26.22 3.86
N TYR A 54 11.44 -27.43 4.16
CA TYR A 54 11.96 -28.40 3.20
C TYR A 54 11.11 -29.66 3.23
N GLY A 55 10.69 -30.14 2.05
CA GLY A 55 9.98 -31.39 1.89
C GLY A 55 10.34 -32.08 0.59
N THR A 56 9.90 -33.30 0.43
CA THR A 56 10.07 -34.12 -0.76
C THR A 56 8.72 -34.60 -1.26
N ILE A 57 8.49 -34.59 -2.56
CA ILE A 57 7.34 -35.27 -3.15
C ILE A 57 7.81 -36.65 -3.58
N SER A 58 7.50 -37.64 -2.77
CA SER A 58 8.04 -39.02 -2.90
C SER A 58 7.33 -39.85 -3.97
N SER A 59 6.12 -39.46 -4.37
CA SER A 59 5.32 -40.14 -5.38
C SER A 59 4.35 -39.19 -6.07
N ALA A 60 3.69 -39.63 -7.13
CA ALA A 60 2.65 -38.84 -7.81
C ALA A 60 1.38 -38.64 -6.95
N ALA A 61 1.17 -39.42 -5.91
CA ALA A 61 0.04 -39.32 -4.98
C ALA A 61 0.40 -38.56 -3.70
N ASP A 62 1.63 -38.13 -3.57
CA ASP A 62 2.14 -37.43 -2.41
C ASP A 62 1.71 -35.97 -2.42
N ILE A 63 1.24 -35.49 -1.27
CA ILE A 63 0.76 -34.12 -1.07
C ILE A 63 1.21 -33.65 0.30
N ASP A 64 2.09 -32.70 0.35
CA ASP A 64 2.57 -32.12 1.61
C ASP A 64 1.65 -31.01 2.07
N PHE A 65 1.13 -31.16 3.29
CA PHE A 65 0.39 -30.09 3.96
C PHE A 65 1.20 -29.46 5.07
N TRP A 66 1.24 -28.12 5.03
CA TRP A 66 1.88 -27.31 6.03
C TRP A 66 0.88 -26.33 6.64
N ARG A 67 0.78 -26.31 7.97
CA ARG A 67 -0.15 -25.46 8.70
C ARG A 67 0.55 -24.17 9.15
N PHE A 68 -0.10 -23.04 8.87
CA PHE A 68 0.33 -21.72 9.26
C PHE A 68 -0.81 -20.95 9.93
N THR A 69 -0.50 -20.23 11.04
CA THR A 69 -1.46 -19.36 11.73
C THR A 69 -0.76 -18.02 11.99
N PRO A 70 -1.07 -16.95 11.25
CA PRO A 70 -0.51 -15.63 11.49
C PRO A 70 -1.02 -15.07 12.81
N SER A 71 -0.17 -14.37 13.57
CA SER A 71 -0.54 -13.74 14.84
C SER A 71 -1.51 -12.57 14.65
N GLU A 72 -1.39 -11.87 13.54
CA GLU A 72 -2.20 -10.69 13.19
C GLU A 72 -2.58 -10.72 11.71
N THR A 73 -3.57 -9.89 11.33
CA THR A 73 -3.96 -9.73 9.94
C THR A 73 -2.80 -9.08 9.18
N CYS A 74 -2.37 -9.74 8.09
CA CYS A 74 -1.17 -9.37 7.35
C CYS A 74 -1.30 -9.77 5.88
N PHE A 75 -0.35 -9.31 5.08
CA PHE A 75 -0.07 -9.89 3.78
C PHE A 75 1.05 -10.93 3.89
N ALA A 76 1.02 -11.93 3.02
CA ALA A 76 2.04 -12.95 2.97
C ALA A 76 2.52 -13.16 1.53
N ASN A 77 3.84 -13.26 1.40
CA ASN A 77 4.49 -13.85 0.25
C ASN A 77 4.75 -15.32 0.56
N ILE A 78 4.22 -16.23 -0.26
CA ILE A 78 4.50 -17.65 -0.19
C ILE A 78 5.30 -18.01 -1.42
N TRP A 79 6.55 -18.36 -1.19
CA TRP A 79 7.50 -18.69 -2.24
C TRP A 79 7.80 -20.20 -2.22
N LEU A 80 7.79 -20.84 -3.39
CA LEU A 80 8.19 -22.23 -3.59
C LEU A 80 9.33 -22.26 -4.61
N GLY A 81 10.42 -22.92 -4.27
CA GLY A 81 11.60 -23.10 -5.12
C GLY A 81 12.35 -24.37 -4.80
N ASN A 82 13.55 -24.50 -5.35
CA ASN A 82 14.34 -25.73 -5.32
C ASN A 82 13.56 -26.95 -5.84
N ILE A 83 12.62 -26.74 -6.78
CA ILE A 83 11.89 -27.84 -7.39
C ILE A 83 12.91 -28.71 -8.14
N PRO A 84 12.91 -30.05 -7.92
CA PRO A 84 13.86 -30.95 -8.58
C PRO A 84 13.80 -30.83 -10.10
N SER A 85 14.95 -31.00 -10.76
CA SER A 85 15.02 -30.94 -12.22
C SER A 85 14.11 -31.98 -12.87
N GLY A 86 13.31 -31.56 -13.85
CA GLY A 86 12.33 -32.42 -14.54
C GLY A 86 11.01 -32.57 -13.78
N CYS A 87 10.85 -31.92 -12.61
CA CYS A 87 9.59 -31.90 -11.86
C CYS A 87 8.87 -30.55 -12.02
N SER A 88 7.55 -30.59 -11.89
CA SER A 88 6.67 -29.43 -11.75
C SER A 88 5.75 -29.64 -10.55
N TYR A 89 5.72 -28.70 -9.61
CA TYR A 89 4.91 -28.80 -8.40
C TYR A 89 3.90 -27.66 -8.35
N THR A 90 2.68 -27.97 -7.90
CA THR A 90 1.66 -26.96 -7.60
C THR A 90 1.74 -26.53 -6.15
N LEU A 91 1.67 -25.22 -5.93
CA LEU A 91 1.56 -24.56 -4.64
C LEU A 91 0.14 -24.04 -4.51
N SER A 92 -0.56 -24.38 -3.43
CA SER A 92 -1.89 -23.85 -3.12
C SER A 92 -1.98 -23.40 -1.66
N LEU A 93 -2.84 -22.42 -1.39
CA LEU A 93 -3.16 -21.99 -0.04
C LEU A 93 -4.65 -22.17 0.21
N LEU A 94 -4.98 -22.87 1.29
CA LEU A 94 -6.35 -23.18 1.70
C LEU A 94 -6.64 -22.56 3.07
N ASP A 95 -7.90 -22.15 3.28
CA ASP A 95 -8.39 -21.76 4.60
C ASP A 95 -8.73 -22.98 5.47
N SER A 96 -9.18 -22.76 6.71
CA SER A 96 -9.57 -23.83 7.64
C SER A 96 -10.79 -24.64 7.19
N SER A 97 -11.52 -24.17 6.18
CA SER A 97 -12.64 -24.87 5.56
C SER A 97 -12.24 -25.52 4.23
N TYR A 98 -10.94 -25.55 3.93
CA TYR A 98 -10.35 -26.10 2.70
C TYR A 98 -10.73 -25.37 1.41
N ASN A 99 -11.22 -24.14 1.50
CA ASN A 99 -11.43 -23.31 0.34
C ASN A 99 -10.12 -22.66 -0.08
N ALA A 100 -9.90 -22.52 -1.38
CA ALA A 100 -8.76 -21.80 -1.90
C ALA A 100 -8.81 -20.33 -1.45
N VAL A 101 -7.71 -19.84 -0.89
CA VAL A 101 -7.57 -18.43 -0.51
C VAL A 101 -7.33 -17.61 -1.77
N ALA A 102 -8.08 -16.50 -1.90
CA ALA A 102 -7.91 -15.59 -3.02
C ALA A 102 -6.49 -14.99 -3.02
N MET A 103 -5.80 -15.12 -4.14
CA MET A 103 -4.48 -14.56 -4.37
C MET A 103 -4.61 -13.14 -4.93
N THR A 104 -3.79 -12.24 -4.41
CA THR A 104 -3.66 -10.91 -4.99
C THR A 104 -2.69 -10.91 -6.17
N LYS A 105 -1.72 -11.82 -6.17
CA LYS A 105 -0.75 -12.03 -7.25
C LYS A 105 -0.28 -13.49 -7.29
N ASP A 106 -0.19 -14.04 -8.49
CA ASP A 106 0.45 -15.32 -8.75
C ASP A 106 1.52 -15.11 -9.84
N HIS A 107 2.76 -15.46 -9.54
CA HIS A 107 3.88 -15.31 -10.46
C HIS A 107 4.69 -16.58 -10.52
N GLN A 108 4.97 -17.02 -11.73
CA GLN A 108 5.92 -18.10 -12.00
C GLN A 108 7.22 -17.51 -12.56
N TYR A 109 8.34 -17.84 -11.93
CA TYR A 109 9.69 -17.48 -12.34
C TYR A 109 10.48 -18.75 -12.64
N GLY A 110 10.43 -19.22 -13.88
CA GLY A 110 11.00 -20.53 -14.25
C GLY A 110 10.31 -21.65 -13.46
N SER A 111 11.07 -22.41 -12.67
CA SER A 111 10.55 -23.45 -11.77
C SER A 111 10.10 -22.91 -10.39
N GLN A 112 10.23 -21.61 -10.13
CA GLN A 112 9.84 -21.00 -8.86
C GLN A 112 8.44 -20.43 -8.96
N LYS A 113 7.67 -20.51 -7.87
CA LYS A 113 6.34 -19.93 -7.76
C LYS A 113 6.29 -18.95 -6.61
N LEU A 114 5.61 -17.82 -6.81
CA LEU A 114 5.36 -16.80 -5.79
C LEU A 114 3.87 -16.51 -5.74
N MET A 115 3.28 -16.73 -4.60
CA MET A 115 1.89 -16.40 -4.29
C MET A 115 1.86 -15.24 -3.30
N LYS A 116 1.03 -14.24 -3.55
CA LYS A 116 0.73 -13.15 -2.60
C LYS A 116 -0.73 -13.22 -2.18
N CYS A 117 -0.99 -13.14 -0.89
CA CYS A 117 -2.35 -13.21 -0.35
C CYS A 117 -2.48 -12.40 0.95
N ARG A 118 -3.73 -12.06 1.29
CA ARG A 118 -4.07 -11.50 2.60
C ARG A 118 -4.48 -12.61 3.55
N LEU A 119 -3.93 -12.62 4.75
CA LEU A 119 -4.23 -13.57 5.81
C LEU A 119 -4.88 -12.83 7.00
N VAL A 120 -5.84 -13.47 7.64
CA VAL A 120 -6.51 -12.93 8.83
C VAL A 120 -5.86 -13.51 10.09
N GLY A 121 -5.48 -12.64 11.01
CA GLY A 121 -4.83 -13.01 12.26
C GLY A 121 -5.64 -14.03 13.06
N GLY A 122 -4.93 -15.00 13.65
CA GLY A 122 -5.53 -16.08 14.44
C GLY A 122 -6.25 -17.16 13.66
N LYS A 123 -6.42 -17.00 12.31
CA LYS A 123 -6.99 -18.08 11.48
C LYS A 123 -5.92 -19.04 11.01
N THR A 124 -6.28 -20.32 10.93
CA THR A 124 -5.38 -21.34 10.40
C THR A 124 -5.52 -21.46 8.89
N TYR A 125 -4.38 -21.56 8.22
CA TYR A 125 -4.24 -21.79 6.79
C TYR A 125 -3.39 -23.03 6.54
N TYR A 126 -3.58 -23.64 5.37
CA TYR A 126 -2.80 -24.78 4.92
C TYR A 126 -2.16 -24.48 3.57
N VAL A 127 -0.83 -24.56 3.52
CA VAL A 127 -0.10 -24.62 2.26
C VAL A 127 -0.11 -26.08 1.82
N SER A 128 -0.52 -26.36 0.59
CA SER A 128 -0.39 -27.67 -0.02
C SER A 128 0.57 -27.62 -1.19
N ILE A 129 1.45 -28.62 -1.27
CA ILE A 129 2.41 -28.81 -2.36
C ILE A 129 2.25 -30.23 -2.90
N HIS A 130 2.08 -30.35 -4.21
CA HIS A 130 1.96 -31.65 -4.86
C HIS A 130 2.55 -31.62 -6.27
N SER A 131 2.81 -32.79 -6.83
CA SER A 131 3.33 -32.91 -8.17
C SER A 131 2.27 -32.70 -9.25
N ASP A 132 2.55 -31.83 -10.21
CA ASP A 132 1.86 -31.80 -11.51
C ASP A 132 2.51 -32.79 -12.47
N SER A 133 3.84 -32.93 -12.42
CA SER A 133 4.60 -33.89 -13.21
C SER A 133 5.97 -34.13 -12.58
N GLY A 134 6.40 -35.37 -12.57
CA GLY A 134 7.66 -35.78 -11.94
C GLY A 134 7.63 -35.64 -10.41
N TYR A 135 8.45 -36.41 -9.73
CA TYR A 135 8.62 -36.36 -8.28
C TYR A 135 10.02 -36.81 -7.90
N SER A 136 10.47 -36.51 -6.69
CA SER A 136 11.76 -36.94 -6.17
C SER A 136 11.68 -37.14 -4.66
N ALA A 137 12.00 -38.35 -4.19
CA ALA A 137 12.13 -38.66 -2.78
C ALA A 137 13.48 -38.22 -2.19
N ASP A 138 14.46 -37.89 -3.04
CA ASP A 138 15.85 -37.62 -2.63
C ASP A 138 16.22 -36.14 -2.65
N THR A 139 15.41 -35.32 -3.31
CA THR A 139 15.72 -33.89 -3.50
C THR A 139 14.61 -33.04 -2.88
N TYR A 140 15.00 -32.23 -1.91
CA TYR A 140 14.07 -31.34 -1.22
C TYR A 140 13.66 -30.16 -2.10
N TYR A 141 12.36 -29.88 -2.19
CA TYR A 141 11.90 -28.54 -2.50
C TYR A 141 12.08 -27.64 -1.27
N ARG A 142 12.01 -26.33 -1.47
CA ARG A 142 11.98 -25.34 -0.39
C ARG A 142 10.81 -24.40 -0.57
N PHE A 143 10.03 -24.15 0.48
CA PHE A 143 9.09 -23.05 0.48
C PHE A 143 9.27 -22.18 1.72
N ARG A 144 8.80 -20.93 1.64
CA ARG A 144 8.84 -19.96 2.72
C ARG A 144 7.55 -19.16 2.71
N ILE A 145 6.98 -18.89 3.89
CA ILE A 145 5.95 -17.88 4.11
C ILE A 145 6.63 -16.70 4.77
N LYS A 146 6.55 -15.52 4.17
CA LYS A 146 7.00 -14.28 4.79
C LYS A 146 5.84 -13.32 4.88
N THR A 147 5.46 -12.97 6.11
CA THR A 147 4.41 -12.00 6.39
C THR A 147 4.98 -10.59 6.46
N TYR A 148 4.13 -9.63 6.16
CA TYR A 148 4.47 -8.21 6.26
C TYR A 148 3.19 -7.40 6.45
N ASP A 149 3.31 -6.31 7.20
CA ASP A 149 2.29 -5.29 7.33
C ASP A 149 2.80 -4.02 6.64
N LEU A 150 2.11 -3.61 5.59
CA LEU A 150 2.39 -2.33 4.92
C LEU A 150 1.61 -1.19 5.54
N GLY A 151 0.82 -1.48 6.54
CA GLY A 151 -0.07 -0.53 7.16
C GLY A 151 -1.43 -0.42 6.46
N VAL A 152 -2.23 0.50 6.93
CA VAL A 152 -3.63 0.65 6.53
C VAL A 152 -3.75 1.70 5.43
N GLY A 153 -4.45 1.34 4.35
CA GLY A 153 -4.92 2.28 3.33
C GLY A 153 -6.38 2.67 3.61
N ARG A 154 -6.69 3.96 3.72
CA ARG A 154 -8.05 4.45 3.93
C ARG A 154 -8.49 5.36 2.81
N ILE A 155 -9.62 5.02 2.21
CA ILE A 155 -10.27 5.79 1.16
C ILE A 155 -11.59 6.30 1.72
N PHE A 156 -11.75 7.61 1.81
CA PHE A 156 -12.97 8.26 2.29
C PHE A 156 -13.68 8.90 1.10
N THR A 157 -14.93 8.51 0.87
CA THR A 157 -15.70 8.95 -0.28
C THR A 157 -17.14 9.32 0.12
N SER A 158 -17.68 10.39 -0.45
CA SER A 158 -19.11 10.68 -0.39
C SER A 158 -19.89 9.69 -1.28
N THR A 159 -21.13 9.35 -0.88
CA THR A 159 -22.09 8.62 -1.71
C THR A 159 -23.07 9.54 -2.43
N ASP A 160 -22.84 10.86 -2.42
CA ASP A 160 -23.62 11.75 -3.27
C ASP A 160 -23.56 11.27 -4.71
N SER A 161 -24.68 11.42 -5.43
CA SER A 161 -24.90 10.86 -6.79
C SER A 161 -23.79 11.17 -7.79
N ASP A 162 -22.96 12.16 -7.49
CA ASP A 162 -21.88 12.64 -8.34
C ASP A 162 -20.52 11.98 -8.05
N TYR A 163 -20.42 11.12 -7.02
CA TYR A 163 -19.16 10.43 -6.67
C TYR A 163 -19.24 8.95 -7.04
N ASP A 164 -18.33 8.53 -7.92
CA ASP A 164 -18.25 7.13 -8.35
C ASP A 164 -17.60 6.26 -7.27
N THR A 165 -18.45 5.59 -6.48
CA THR A 165 -18.00 4.66 -5.45
C THR A 165 -17.42 3.38 -6.02
N SER A 166 -17.74 3.01 -7.27
CA SER A 166 -17.17 1.84 -7.94
C SER A 166 -15.69 2.04 -8.25
N ALA A 167 -15.34 3.24 -8.67
CA ALA A 167 -13.96 3.59 -8.97
C ALA A 167 -13.08 3.66 -7.71
N THR A 168 -13.60 4.14 -6.58
CA THR A 168 -12.88 4.07 -5.30
C THR A 168 -12.77 2.63 -4.80
N GLY A 169 -13.71 1.75 -5.14
CA GLY A 169 -13.62 0.31 -4.96
C GLY A 169 -12.48 -0.33 -5.75
N ALA A 170 -12.23 0.13 -6.98
CA ALA A 170 -11.08 -0.30 -7.78
C ALA A 170 -9.75 0.12 -7.12
N ILE A 171 -9.65 1.35 -6.61
CA ILE A 171 -8.47 1.82 -5.88
C ILE A 171 -8.23 0.97 -4.62
N LYS A 172 -9.27 0.62 -3.86
CA LYS A 172 -9.17 -0.32 -2.74
C LYS A 172 -8.55 -1.64 -3.18
N SER A 173 -9.04 -2.21 -4.28
CA SER A 173 -8.52 -3.48 -4.83
C SER A 173 -7.06 -3.35 -5.26
N THR A 174 -6.68 -2.22 -5.84
CA THR A 174 -5.29 -1.92 -6.20
C THR A 174 -4.39 -1.82 -4.96
N LEU A 175 -4.81 -1.10 -3.92
CA LEU A 175 -4.07 -1.03 -2.65
C LEU A 175 -3.91 -2.42 -2.00
N TRP A 176 -4.93 -3.26 -2.08
CA TRP A 176 -4.83 -4.66 -1.64
C TRP A 176 -3.79 -5.44 -2.44
N SER A 177 -3.76 -5.26 -3.77
CA SER A 177 -2.77 -5.94 -4.61
C SER A 177 -1.34 -5.45 -4.34
N MET A 178 -1.19 -4.21 -3.85
CA MET A 178 0.07 -3.65 -3.38
C MET A 178 0.48 -4.17 -1.99
N GLY A 179 -0.45 -4.75 -1.22
CA GLY A 179 -0.18 -5.31 0.11
C GLY A 179 -0.64 -4.43 1.28
N TYR A 180 -1.46 -3.40 1.05
CA TYR A 180 -2.05 -2.60 2.13
C TYR A 180 -3.35 -3.22 2.64
N ASP A 181 -3.62 -3.13 3.94
CA ASP A 181 -4.94 -3.42 4.51
C ASP A 181 -5.87 -2.23 4.20
N ALA A 182 -6.52 -2.26 3.04
CA ALA A 182 -7.27 -1.12 2.52
C ALA A 182 -8.77 -1.28 2.70
N ASP A 183 -9.42 -0.18 3.10
CA ASP A 183 -10.87 -0.07 3.16
C ASP A 183 -11.38 1.25 2.57
N ASN A 184 -12.58 1.16 1.98
CA ASN A 184 -13.33 2.30 1.48
C ASN A 184 -14.41 2.66 2.49
N TYR A 185 -14.32 3.87 3.04
CA TYR A 185 -15.21 4.40 4.06
C TYR A 185 -16.17 5.39 3.42
N LEU A 186 -17.44 5.01 3.36
CA LEU A 186 -18.48 5.83 2.74
C LEU A 186 -19.11 6.75 3.77
N ASN A 187 -19.37 8.01 3.40
CA ASN A 187 -20.10 9.01 4.18
C ASN A 187 -19.59 9.25 5.61
N ASN A 188 -18.28 9.23 5.80
CA ASN A 188 -17.69 9.48 7.11
C ASN A 188 -17.64 10.97 7.45
N SER A 189 -17.96 11.31 8.69
CA SER A 189 -17.82 12.67 9.20
C SER A 189 -16.37 13.10 9.34
N ALA A 190 -16.12 14.40 9.37
CA ALA A 190 -14.77 14.95 9.59
C ALA A 190 -14.14 14.42 10.90
N SER A 191 -14.93 14.17 11.93
CA SER A 191 -14.44 13.60 13.20
C SER A 191 -13.96 12.16 13.04
N ALA A 192 -14.67 11.33 12.25
CA ALA A 192 -14.26 9.95 11.97
C ALA A 192 -12.96 9.91 11.14
N VAL A 193 -12.86 10.74 10.12
CA VAL A 193 -11.63 10.87 9.34
C VAL A 193 -10.46 11.33 10.22
N PHE A 194 -10.66 12.39 10.98
CA PHE A 194 -9.65 12.97 11.87
C PHE A 194 -9.10 11.94 12.88
N SER A 195 -9.97 11.09 13.44
CA SER A 195 -9.56 10.09 14.44
C SER A 195 -8.70 8.96 13.87
N THR A 196 -8.73 8.76 12.56
CA THR A 196 -8.06 7.63 11.89
C THR A 196 -6.97 8.03 10.90
N ILE A 197 -6.93 9.29 10.46
CA ILE A 197 -6.00 9.77 9.44
C ILE A 197 -4.54 9.56 9.84
N ALA A 198 -4.20 9.82 11.08
CA ALA A 198 -2.84 9.71 11.61
C ALA A 198 -2.32 8.26 11.68
N SER A 199 -3.22 7.27 11.76
CA SER A 199 -2.85 5.84 11.79
C SER A 199 -2.84 5.19 10.40
N SER A 200 -3.03 5.98 9.34
CA SER A 200 -3.09 5.47 7.98
C SER A 200 -1.74 5.60 7.28
N ARG A 201 -1.32 4.55 6.58
CA ARG A 201 -0.14 4.59 5.72
C ARG A 201 -0.43 5.30 4.41
N ILE A 202 -1.64 5.06 3.85
CA ILE A 202 -2.17 5.76 2.69
C ILE A 202 -3.54 6.32 3.05
N VAL A 203 -3.77 7.58 2.70
CA VAL A 203 -5.06 8.27 2.85
C VAL A 203 -5.45 8.84 1.50
N MET A 204 -6.67 8.57 1.07
CA MET A 204 -7.31 9.30 -0.02
C MET A 204 -8.67 9.80 0.45
N ILE A 205 -8.96 11.06 0.22
CA ILE A 205 -10.27 11.65 0.49
C ILE A 205 -10.80 12.20 -0.83
N HIS A 206 -11.95 11.69 -1.26
CA HIS A 206 -12.63 12.09 -2.49
C HIS A 206 -14.01 12.65 -2.16
N ASN A 207 -14.08 13.94 -1.92
CA ASN A 207 -15.27 14.64 -1.48
C ASN A 207 -15.29 16.06 -2.05
N PRO A 208 -16.47 16.74 -2.01
CA PRO A 208 -16.52 18.18 -2.28
C PRO A 208 -15.51 18.93 -1.43
N ALA A 209 -14.87 19.92 -1.98
CA ALA A 209 -13.81 20.65 -1.31
C ALA A 209 -13.79 22.14 -1.67
N GLY A 210 -12.92 22.87 -1.00
CA GLY A 210 -12.55 24.24 -1.28
C GLY A 210 -11.19 24.53 -0.68
N ALA A 211 -10.73 25.78 -0.84
CA ALA A 211 -9.42 26.17 -0.35
C ALA A 211 -9.27 25.88 1.17
N GLY A 212 -8.37 24.96 1.48
CA GLY A 212 -8.02 24.57 2.85
C GLY A 212 -9.00 23.64 3.57
N TYR A 213 -10.01 23.09 2.91
CA TYR A 213 -10.96 22.17 3.53
C TYR A 213 -11.56 21.13 2.58
N MET A 214 -11.99 19.99 3.14
CA MET A 214 -12.84 18.98 2.51
C MET A 214 -14.20 18.96 3.21
N THR A 215 -15.29 18.92 2.46
CA THR A 215 -16.65 18.77 2.99
C THR A 215 -16.94 17.31 3.25
N MET A 216 -17.32 16.98 4.47
CA MET A 216 -17.60 15.61 4.89
C MET A 216 -19.07 15.46 5.23
N PRO A 217 -19.74 14.36 4.86
CA PRO A 217 -21.11 14.09 5.26
C PRO A 217 -21.31 14.07 6.79
N ALA A 218 -22.49 14.45 7.22
CA ALA A 218 -22.94 14.30 8.61
C ALA A 218 -24.44 14.04 8.64
N SER A 219 -24.94 13.47 9.73
CA SER A 219 -26.36 13.15 9.91
C SER A 219 -27.29 14.37 9.82
N LEU A 220 -26.80 15.56 10.08
CA LEU A 220 -27.53 16.84 10.05
C LEU A 220 -26.83 17.88 9.16
N GLY A 221 -26.40 17.49 7.96
CA GLY A 221 -25.73 18.39 7.01
C GLY A 221 -24.28 18.02 6.76
N HIS A 222 -23.38 19.01 6.75
CA HIS A 222 -21.97 18.80 6.43
C HIS A 222 -21.06 19.13 7.61
N THR A 223 -19.93 18.43 7.68
CA THR A 223 -18.80 18.78 8.53
C THR A 223 -17.58 19.06 7.65
N TYR A 224 -16.56 19.71 8.22
CA TYR A 224 -15.39 20.10 7.45
C TYR A 224 -14.12 19.53 8.06
N LEU A 225 -13.32 18.84 7.24
CA LEU A 225 -11.94 18.56 7.56
C LEU A 225 -11.09 19.71 7.01
N CYS A 226 -10.49 20.50 7.90
CA CYS A 226 -9.74 21.71 7.55
C CYS A 226 -8.24 21.52 7.85
N ALA A 227 -7.40 22.34 7.24
CA ALA A 227 -6.00 22.39 7.64
C ALA A 227 -5.89 23.03 9.05
N ASN A 228 -6.44 24.22 9.25
CA ASN A 228 -6.44 24.90 10.54
C ASN A 228 -7.66 24.57 11.39
N ASN A 229 -7.46 24.54 12.70
CA ASN A 229 -8.57 24.46 13.66
C ASN A 229 -9.16 25.87 13.82
N HIS A 230 -10.30 26.13 13.22
CA HIS A 230 -10.93 27.46 13.24
C HIS A 230 -12.15 27.49 14.17
N ALA A 231 -12.17 28.42 15.12
CA ALA A 231 -13.18 28.49 16.17
C ALA A 231 -14.62 28.75 15.66
N ASN A 232 -14.78 29.28 14.44
CA ASN A 232 -16.07 29.61 13.84
C ASN A 232 -16.63 28.51 12.93
N ILE A 233 -15.91 27.40 12.76
CA ILE A 233 -16.41 26.24 12.01
C ILE A 233 -17.33 25.45 12.94
N GLN A 234 -18.48 25.04 12.41
CA GLN A 234 -19.53 24.29 13.17
C GLN A 234 -18.88 23.23 14.08
N SER A 235 -19.50 22.98 15.23
CA SER A 235 -19.01 22.16 16.36
C SER A 235 -18.51 20.74 15.99
N TYR A 236 -18.75 20.30 14.78
CA TYR A 236 -18.38 18.97 14.26
C TYR A 236 -17.20 18.98 13.27
N SER A 237 -16.64 20.16 12.97
CA SER A 237 -15.47 20.26 12.07
C SER A 237 -14.18 19.94 12.81
N ARG A 238 -13.15 19.51 12.09
CA ARG A 238 -11.83 19.16 12.64
C ARG A 238 -10.73 19.79 11.81
N GLY A 239 -9.76 20.38 12.48
CA GLY A 239 -8.56 20.92 11.85
C GLY A 239 -7.35 20.00 12.05
N LEU A 240 -6.62 19.68 10.98
CA LEU A 240 -5.40 18.87 11.05
C LEU A 240 -4.33 19.52 11.94
N SER A 241 -4.37 20.85 12.10
CA SER A 241 -3.48 21.60 13.00
C SER A 241 -3.56 21.10 14.45
N ALA A 242 -4.71 20.53 14.88
CA ALA A 242 -4.89 19.96 16.21
C ALA A 242 -4.16 18.64 16.44
N LEU A 243 -3.70 17.96 15.39
CA LEU A 243 -2.82 16.79 15.52
C LEU A 243 -1.48 17.20 16.12
N ALA A 244 -0.89 16.33 16.93
CA ALA A 244 0.46 16.54 17.45
C ALA A 244 1.49 16.65 16.30
N ALA A 245 2.60 17.31 16.55
CA ALA A 245 3.73 17.30 15.60
C ALA A 245 4.20 15.84 15.40
N GLY A 246 4.43 15.44 14.15
CA GLY A 246 4.83 14.07 13.81
C GLY A 246 3.71 13.02 13.88
N ALA A 247 2.46 13.40 14.18
CA ALA A 247 1.35 12.44 14.27
C ALA A 247 1.13 11.64 12.99
N MET A 248 1.46 12.23 11.83
CA MET A 248 1.33 11.58 10.52
C MET A 248 2.67 11.01 9.99
N SER A 249 3.67 10.80 10.85
CA SER A 249 4.98 10.26 10.43
C SER A 249 4.90 8.88 9.77
N ASN A 250 3.86 8.11 10.06
CA ASN A 250 3.59 6.84 9.39
C ASN A 250 2.85 6.99 8.05
N THR A 251 2.32 8.17 7.74
CA THR A 251 1.59 8.40 6.48
C THR A 251 2.58 8.59 5.35
N ALA A 252 2.65 7.62 4.45
CA ALA A 252 3.50 7.71 3.26
C ALA A 252 2.88 8.60 2.18
N LEU A 253 1.55 8.58 2.06
CA LEU A 253 0.82 9.32 1.05
C LEU A 253 -0.55 9.77 1.54
N ALA A 254 -0.86 11.05 1.37
CA ALA A 254 -2.20 11.60 1.53
C ALA A 254 -2.64 12.28 0.22
N ILE A 255 -3.84 11.99 -0.26
CA ILE A 255 -4.42 12.56 -1.48
C ILE A 255 -5.76 13.19 -1.14
N TYR A 256 -5.90 14.48 -1.43
CA TYR A 256 -7.12 15.26 -1.23
C TYR A 256 -7.77 15.55 -2.60
N LEU A 257 -8.55 14.59 -3.12
CA LEU A 257 -9.26 14.69 -4.40
C LEU A 257 -10.48 15.59 -4.26
N GLY A 258 -10.32 16.87 -4.53
CA GLY A 258 -11.37 17.88 -4.48
C GLY A 258 -10.85 19.25 -4.89
N ASP A 259 -11.77 20.17 -5.13
CA ASP A 259 -11.49 21.51 -5.64
C ASP A 259 -10.60 22.30 -4.69
N TYR A 260 -9.59 22.96 -5.22
CA TYR A 260 -8.75 23.94 -4.49
C TYR A 260 -8.06 23.42 -3.22
N THR A 261 -7.93 22.10 -3.05
CA THR A 261 -7.40 21.50 -1.80
C THR A 261 -5.93 21.85 -1.52
N ALA A 262 -5.19 22.27 -2.55
CA ALA A 262 -3.83 22.78 -2.41
C ALA A 262 -3.76 24.31 -2.21
N ASN A 263 -4.89 25.03 -2.29
CA ASN A 263 -4.91 26.47 -2.09
C ASN A 263 -4.91 26.83 -0.61
N THR A 264 -4.24 27.92 -0.29
CA THR A 264 -4.24 28.47 1.06
C THR A 264 -5.43 29.38 1.27
N HIS A 265 -6.25 29.07 2.28
CA HIS A 265 -7.32 29.95 2.75
C HIS A 265 -6.93 30.58 4.07
N GLY A 266 -7.17 31.89 4.21
CA GLY A 266 -6.74 32.64 5.40
C GLY A 266 -7.22 32.06 6.74
N ALA A 267 -8.45 31.51 6.79
CA ALA A 267 -9.01 30.88 7.99
C ALA A 267 -8.75 29.38 8.07
N TYR A 268 -8.84 28.66 6.92
CA TYR A 268 -8.80 27.21 6.88
C TYR A 268 -7.40 26.64 6.63
N GLY A 269 -6.45 27.45 6.18
CA GLY A 269 -5.08 27.05 5.88
C GLY A 269 -4.95 26.33 4.53
N ASN A 270 -3.94 25.45 4.43
CA ASN A 270 -3.65 24.62 3.27
C ASN A 270 -3.55 23.15 3.73
N LEU A 271 -4.39 22.27 3.17
CA LEU A 271 -4.45 20.85 3.58
C LEU A 271 -3.14 20.12 3.30
N VAL A 272 -2.53 20.35 2.15
CA VAL A 272 -1.28 19.68 1.76
C VAL A 272 -0.13 20.08 2.68
N GLU A 273 0.08 21.39 2.85
CA GLU A 273 1.15 21.92 3.73
C GLU A 273 0.95 21.49 5.18
N MET A 274 -0.30 21.52 5.69
CA MET A 274 -0.57 21.09 7.05
C MET A 274 -0.29 19.60 7.24
N THR A 275 -0.68 18.75 6.29
CA THR A 275 -0.41 17.31 6.32
C THR A 275 1.09 17.01 6.39
N LEU A 276 1.89 17.69 5.58
CA LEU A 276 3.35 17.59 5.60
C LEU A 276 3.93 18.08 6.92
N SER A 277 3.42 19.20 7.46
CA SER A 277 3.85 19.72 8.76
C SER A 277 3.57 18.77 9.92
N LYS A 278 2.61 17.85 9.75
CA LYS A 278 2.29 16.79 10.71
C LYS A 278 3.12 15.52 10.51
N GLY A 279 4.03 15.50 9.53
CA GLY A 279 5.03 14.47 9.33
C GLY A 279 4.73 13.48 8.20
N ALA A 280 3.68 13.65 7.41
CA ALA A 280 3.46 12.81 6.23
C ALA A 280 4.61 12.96 5.23
N SER A 281 4.97 11.86 4.56
CA SER A 281 6.06 11.85 3.58
C SER A 281 5.66 12.52 2.26
N CYS A 282 4.39 12.38 1.86
CA CYS A 282 3.85 12.98 0.65
C CYS A 282 2.40 13.39 0.85
N ALA A 283 2.02 14.53 0.28
CA ALA A 283 0.63 14.96 0.20
C ALA A 283 0.35 15.59 -1.16
N ILE A 284 -0.82 15.30 -1.74
CA ILE A 284 -1.26 15.75 -3.07
C ILE A 284 -2.60 16.46 -2.92
N GLY A 285 -2.74 17.59 -3.56
CA GLY A 285 -3.98 18.37 -3.67
C GLY A 285 -4.00 19.17 -4.97
N TRP A 286 -5.08 19.84 -5.25
CA TRP A 286 -5.34 20.56 -6.50
C TRP A 286 -5.43 22.07 -6.27
N TYR A 287 -4.93 22.84 -7.22
CA TYR A 287 -5.04 24.32 -7.22
C TYR A 287 -6.32 24.82 -7.86
N ASN A 288 -6.97 24.02 -8.72
CA ASN A 288 -8.11 24.39 -9.49
C ASN A 288 -9.35 23.54 -9.17
N GLU A 289 -10.48 23.86 -9.79
CA GLU A 289 -11.66 23.00 -9.79
C GLU A 289 -11.35 21.65 -10.44
N LEU A 290 -11.89 20.61 -9.88
CA LEU A 290 -11.62 19.23 -10.24
C LEU A 290 -12.91 18.53 -10.63
N ASP A 291 -13.09 18.22 -11.91
CA ASP A 291 -14.21 17.38 -12.36
C ASP A 291 -14.15 16.00 -11.66
N ARG A 292 -15.30 15.57 -11.14
CA ARG A 292 -15.39 14.37 -10.30
C ARG A 292 -15.07 13.08 -11.05
N THR A 293 -15.55 12.94 -12.27
CA THR A 293 -15.26 11.78 -13.14
C THR A 293 -13.78 11.76 -13.52
N PHE A 294 -13.24 12.95 -13.84
CA PHE A 294 -11.83 13.10 -14.15
C PHE A 294 -10.94 12.74 -12.94
N SER A 295 -11.26 13.22 -11.75
CA SER A 295 -10.48 12.97 -10.54
C SER A 295 -10.37 11.47 -10.23
N THR A 296 -11.45 10.73 -10.40
CA THR A 296 -11.48 9.30 -10.18
C THR A 296 -10.64 8.54 -11.20
N GLY A 297 -10.70 8.93 -12.49
CA GLY A 297 -9.87 8.34 -13.54
C GLY A 297 -8.37 8.63 -13.34
N TRP A 298 -8.03 9.86 -12.95
CA TRP A 298 -6.67 10.23 -12.59
C TRP A 298 -6.15 9.38 -11.42
N ALA A 299 -6.95 9.23 -10.36
CA ALA A 299 -6.57 8.44 -9.20
C ALA A 299 -6.38 6.96 -9.54
N ASN A 300 -7.24 6.37 -10.35
CA ASN A 300 -7.07 4.99 -10.81
C ASN A 300 -5.76 4.82 -11.59
N ALA A 301 -5.46 5.69 -12.56
CA ALA A 301 -4.22 5.63 -13.33
C ALA A 301 -2.97 5.82 -12.43
N PHE A 302 -3.07 6.68 -11.42
CA PHE A 302 -2.03 6.90 -10.43
C PHE A 302 -1.76 5.62 -9.62
N PHE A 303 -2.79 5.02 -9.01
CA PHE A 303 -2.62 3.82 -8.18
C PHE A 303 -2.24 2.59 -9.00
N ASP A 304 -2.75 2.43 -10.21
CA ASP A 304 -2.32 1.36 -11.13
C ASP A 304 -0.83 1.44 -11.44
N LYS A 305 -0.30 2.67 -11.56
CA LYS A 305 1.12 2.86 -11.79
C LYS A 305 1.95 2.58 -10.55
N LEU A 306 1.48 2.98 -9.37
CA LEU A 306 2.12 2.61 -8.10
C LEU A 306 2.19 1.10 -7.91
N ASN A 307 1.11 0.37 -8.26
CA ASN A 307 1.06 -1.09 -8.18
C ASN A 307 2.11 -1.80 -9.08
N GLN A 308 2.71 -1.07 -10.01
CA GLN A 308 3.84 -1.55 -10.82
C GLN A 308 5.21 -1.27 -10.16
N ASN A 309 5.26 -1.01 -8.86
CA ASN A 309 6.46 -0.63 -8.09
C ASN A 309 7.16 0.62 -8.65
N ARG A 310 6.38 1.63 -9.02
CA ARG A 310 6.91 2.90 -9.52
C ARG A 310 6.89 3.96 -8.42
N SER A 311 7.75 4.96 -8.58
CA SER A 311 7.76 6.11 -7.67
C SER A 311 6.47 6.93 -7.78
N ILE A 312 6.17 7.71 -6.75
CA ILE A 312 5.05 8.68 -6.77
C ILE A 312 5.16 9.60 -7.98
N THR A 313 6.34 10.10 -8.30
CA THR A 313 6.57 10.95 -9.48
C THR A 313 6.19 10.25 -10.79
N ALA A 314 6.57 8.97 -10.95
CA ALA A 314 6.20 8.20 -12.13
C ALA A 314 4.69 7.91 -12.18
N ALA A 315 4.05 7.73 -11.03
CA ALA A 315 2.61 7.54 -10.93
C ALA A 315 1.84 8.81 -11.29
N ILE A 316 2.29 9.98 -10.85
CA ILE A 316 1.75 11.28 -11.26
C ILE A 316 1.86 11.45 -12.78
N GLY A 317 3.05 11.24 -13.36
CA GLY A 317 3.24 11.36 -14.81
C GLY A 317 2.35 10.41 -15.63
N ALA A 318 2.05 9.21 -15.12
CA ALA A 318 1.11 8.29 -15.77
C ALA A 318 -0.34 8.78 -15.67
N ALA A 319 -0.74 9.29 -14.50
CA ALA A 319 -2.06 9.86 -14.29
C ALA A 319 -2.28 11.12 -15.14
N ASP A 320 -1.28 11.98 -15.25
CA ASP A 320 -1.31 13.17 -16.10
C ASP A 320 -1.36 12.81 -17.59
N THR A 321 -0.66 11.75 -18.01
CA THR A 321 -0.75 11.22 -19.37
C THR A 321 -2.15 10.69 -19.67
N TRP A 322 -2.76 9.97 -18.75
CA TRP A 322 -4.16 9.53 -18.86
C TRP A 322 -5.08 10.73 -18.99
N ALA A 323 -4.91 11.74 -18.15
CA ALA A 323 -5.70 12.96 -18.14
C ALA A 323 -5.62 13.72 -19.46
N SER A 324 -4.42 13.95 -19.99
CA SER A 324 -4.20 14.65 -21.25
C SER A 324 -4.80 13.93 -22.46
N ASN A 325 -4.80 12.59 -22.43
CA ASN A 325 -5.39 11.79 -23.49
C ASN A 325 -6.92 11.74 -23.42
N THR A 326 -7.50 11.84 -22.21
CA THR A 326 -8.93 11.70 -21.97
C THR A 326 -9.67 13.04 -22.16
N ARG A 327 -9.07 14.15 -21.69
CA ARG A 327 -9.63 15.50 -21.77
C ARG A 327 -8.55 16.54 -22.11
N PRO A 328 -8.06 16.55 -23.35
CA PRO A 328 -6.94 17.42 -23.74
C PRO A 328 -7.24 18.93 -23.61
N ASN A 329 -8.51 19.33 -23.74
CA ASN A 329 -8.89 20.75 -23.65
C ASN A 329 -9.00 21.26 -22.21
N ASP A 330 -9.24 20.37 -21.24
CA ASP A 330 -9.43 20.70 -19.83
C ASP A 330 -8.17 20.38 -19.00
N PHE A 331 -7.23 19.64 -19.58
CA PHE A 331 -6.06 19.09 -18.92
C PHE A 331 -5.25 20.16 -18.15
N LEU A 332 -4.94 21.27 -18.79
CA LEU A 332 -4.10 22.33 -18.18
C LEU A 332 -4.74 22.98 -16.95
N ASN A 333 -6.08 22.95 -16.84
CA ASN A 333 -6.80 23.51 -15.71
C ASN A 333 -7.00 22.49 -14.57
N MET A 334 -6.90 21.18 -14.88
CA MET A 334 -7.25 20.10 -13.94
C MET A 334 -6.04 19.41 -13.30
N VAL A 335 -4.84 19.60 -13.83
CA VAL A 335 -3.61 18.92 -13.35
C VAL A 335 -2.61 19.85 -12.67
N ASP A 336 -3.03 21.03 -12.31
CA ASP A 336 -2.21 21.90 -11.47
C ASP A 336 -2.27 21.37 -10.03
N ILE A 337 -1.39 20.38 -9.75
CA ILE A 337 -1.32 19.67 -8.48
C ILE A 337 -0.14 20.17 -7.65
N TYR A 338 -0.36 20.30 -6.36
CA TYR A 338 0.72 20.51 -5.41
C TYR A 338 1.15 19.17 -4.81
N VAL A 339 2.41 18.82 -5.04
CA VAL A 339 3.03 17.64 -4.43
C VAL A 339 4.07 18.13 -3.46
N GLY A 340 3.71 18.15 -2.20
CA GLY A 340 4.70 18.36 -1.14
C GLY A 340 5.29 16.99 -0.79
N THR A 341 6.60 16.89 -0.83
CA THR A 341 7.28 15.62 -0.57
C THR A 341 8.62 15.79 0.09
N SER A 342 8.88 15.01 1.12
CA SER A 342 10.20 14.73 1.64
C SER A 342 10.80 13.47 1.00
N ASP A 343 9.99 12.64 0.33
CA ASP A 343 10.38 11.37 -0.28
C ASP A 343 9.57 11.12 -1.56
N THR A 344 10.25 11.07 -2.70
CA THR A 344 9.68 10.72 -4.02
C THR A 344 9.86 9.24 -4.35
N GLY A 345 10.29 8.44 -3.40
CA GLY A 345 10.54 7.01 -3.55
C GLY A 345 9.28 6.21 -3.86
N ALA A 346 9.47 4.93 -4.14
CA ALA A 346 8.37 3.98 -4.26
C ALA A 346 7.73 3.73 -2.88
N ILE A 347 6.40 3.73 -2.82
CA ILE A 347 5.63 3.41 -1.60
C ILE A 347 5.13 1.97 -1.58
N ALA A 348 5.34 1.23 -2.67
CA ALA A 348 5.08 -0.20 -2.73
C ALA A 348 6.34 -1.00 -2.35
N PRO A 349 6.19 -2.19 -1.78
CA PRO A 349 7.32 -3.04 -1.39
C PRO A 349 8.11 -3.57 -2.57
#